data_f98ab26bac4b2bca41408d654ae00a3a
#
_entry.id   f98ab26bac4b2bca41408d654ae00a3a
#
_cell.length_a   1.000
_cell.length_b   1.000
_cell.length_c   1.000
_cell.angle_alpha   90.00
_cell.angle_beta   90.00
_cell.angle_gamma   90.00
#
_symmetry.space_group_name_H-M   'P 1'
#
loop_
_entity.id
_entity.type
_entity.pdbx_description
1 polymer ?
#
loop_
_entity_poly.entity_id
_entity_poly.type
_entity_poly.pdbx_seq_one_letter_code
_entity_poly.pdbx_strand_id
1 'polypeptide(L)'
;LPLKVYWQPGCSSCLKTKEFLLDHGMDFHSVNVLEDDAGFAELQALGVRLVPVVARGPVWANGAVFRDVAQVAGFPYGAPKMLAPAAMTEKVLMILDAAARYLSQIPDDRLDEVLPGRPRSYRQLVYHVFDIPKVFLDRVEHDAPYTYEALKSILPPEMVSKDDLMTYGRATRARFAAWWERAGASTDFNQPGNVYYGDVTLHEVLERTGWHSGQHTRQIILMLREKLGIEPDGPLVDGDFDGLPMPKNVWDNERSFDEAAYADRAETWAVSYTHLTLPTIVSV
;
A
#
# COMPACT_ATOMS: atom_id res chain seq x y z
N LEU A 1 -26.70 2.54 12.63
CA LEU A 1 -26.17 2.95 11.32
C LEU A 1 -25.37 1.81 10.71
N PRO A 2 -25.48 1.57 9.40
CA PRO A 2 -24.73 0.52 8.73
C PRO A 2 -23.24 0.81 8.77
N LEU A 3 -22.43 -0.25 8.80
CA LEU A 3 -20.98 -0.15 8.61
C LEU A 3 -20.72 0.10 7.13
N LYS A 4 -19.85 1.04 6.81
CA LYS A 4 -19.44 1.36 5.44
C LYS A 4 -17.93 1.24 5.30
N VAL A 5 -17.47 0.73 4.15
CA VAL A 5 -16.07 0.71 3.77
C VAL A 5 -15.91 1.54 2.50
N TYR A 6 -15.22 2.66 2.61
CA TYR A 6 -14.87 3.50 1.46
C TYR A 6 -13.54 3.03 0.88
N TRP A 7 -13.54 2.73 -0.39
CA TRP A 7 -12.42 2.10 -1.08
C TRP A 7 -12.31 2.55 -2.54
N GLN A 8 -11.21 2.19 -3.19
CA GLN A 8 -11.03 2.37 -4.62
C GLN A 8 -10.36 1.15 -5.24
N PRO A 9 -10.57 0.87 -6.54
CA PRO A 9 -9.90 -0.21 -7.27
C PRO A 9 -8.38 -0.14 -7.16
N GLY A 10 -7.74 -1.31 -7.09
CA GLY A 10 -6.28 -1.44 -7.03
C GLY A 10 -5.61 -0.96 -5.73
N CYS A 11 -6.38 -0.64 -4.71
CA CYS A 11 -5.89 -0.26 -3.38
C CYS A 11 -5.67 -1.51 -2.52
N SER A 12 -4.43 -1.95 -2.34
CA SER A 12 -4.08 -3.14 -1.55
C SER A 12 -4.52 -3.03 -0.09
N SER A 13 -4.43 -1.84 0.51
CA SER A 13 -4.91 -1.61 1.87
C SER A 13 -6.44 -1.72 1.95
N CYS A 14 -7.16 -1.27 0.93
CA CYS A 14 -8.63 -1.39 0.88
C CYS A 14 -9.06 -2.85 0.83
N LEU A 15 -8.43 -3.65 -0.03
CA LEU A 15 -8.65 -5.08 -0.11
C LEU A 15 -8.44 -5.74 1.25
N LYS A 16 -7.29 -5.49 1.87
CA LYS A 16 -6.94 -6.04 3.17
C LYS A 16 -7.95 -5.65 4.27
N THR A 17 -8.45 -4.42 4.26
CA THR A 17 -9.45 -3.94 5.22
C THR A 17 -10.79 -4.66 5.03
N LYS A 18 -11.23 -4.86 3.78
CA LYS A 18 -12.46 -5.60 3.48
C LYS A 18 -12.35 -7.07 3.93
N GLU A 19 -11.23 -7.73 3.59
CA GLU A 19 -10.96 -9.10 4.02
C GLU A 19 -10.94 -9.23 5.54
N PHE A 20 -10.29 -8.28 6.24
CA PHE A 20 -10.27 -8.26 7.70
C PHE A 20 -11.68 -8.21 8.33
N LEU A 21 -12.56 -7.37 7.80
CA LEU A 21 -13.95 -7.31 8.28
C LEU A 21 -14.72 -8.60 7.98
N LEU A 22 -14.59 -9.15 6.78
CA LEU A 22 -15.23 -10.40 6.38
C LEU A 22 -14.77 -11.58 7.26
N ASP A 23 -13.48 -11.65 7.60
CA ASP A 23 -12.93 -12.68 8.47
C ASP A 23 -13.48 -12.64 9.90
N HIS A 24 -13.98 -11.46 10.32
CA HIS A 24 -14.66 -11.29 11.60
C HIS A 24 -16.18 -11.35 11.49
N GLY A 25 -16.71 -11.82 10.36
CA GLY A 25 -18.15 -11.99 10.12
C GLY A 25 -18.91 -10.67 10.06
N MET A 26 -18.25 -9.57 9.70
CA MET A 26 -18.86 -8.25 9.64
C MET A 26 -19.42 -7.98 8.26
N ASP A 27 -20.73 -7.73 8.19
CA ASP A 27 -21.37 -7.18 6.99
C ASP A 27 -21.12 -5.67 6.92
N PHE A 28 -20.82 -5.19 5.74
CA PHE A 28 -20.61 -3.76 5.48
C PHE A 28 -21.13 -3.36 4.09
N HIS A 29 -21.45 -2.09 3.96
CA HIS A 29 -21.74 -1.48 2.69
C HIS A 29 -20.44 -1.05 2.01
N SER A 30 -20.15 -1.64 0.87
CA SER A 30 -18.95 -1.37 0.08
C SER A 30 -19.18 -0.14 -0.80
N VAL A 31 -18.36 0.91 -0.62
CA VAL A 31 -18.49 2.19 -1.32
C VAL A 31 -17.27 2.46 -2.16
N ASN A 32 -17.37 2.24 -3.47
CA ASN A 32 -16.32 2.60 -4.42
C ASN A 32 -16.37 4.12 -4.68
N VAL A 33 -15.46 4.87 -4.08
CA VAL A 33 -15.44 6.34 -4.14
C VAL A 33 -15.15 6.90 -5.53
N LEU A 34 -14.76 6.07 -6.50
CA LEU A 34 -14.57 6.49 -7.89
C LEU A 34 -15.84 6.36 -8.73
N GLU A 35 -16.82 5.58 -8.29
CA GLU A 35 -18.07 5.32 -9.01
C GLU A 35 -19.31 5.87 -8.28
N ASP A 36 -19.21 6.10 -6.97
CA ASP A 36 -20.30 6.56 -6.11
C ASP A 36 -20.04 8.00 -5.65
N ASP A 37 -20.64 8.97 -6.36
CA ASP A 37 -20.52 10.40 -6.03
C ASP A 37 -21.13 10.75 -4.66
N ALA A 38 -22.21 10.07 -4.27
CA ALA A 38 -22.82 10.27 -2.96
C ALA A 38 -21.91 9.72 -1.85
N GLY A 39 -21.34 8.54 -2.07
CA GLY A 39 -20.36 7.94 -1.17
C GLY A 39 -19.08 8.76 -1.05
N PHE A 40 -18.63 9.35 -2.15
CA PHE A 40 -17.49 10.27 -2.13
C PHE A 40 -17.80 11.54 -1.33
N ALA A 41 -18.97 12.14 -1.52
CA ALA A 41 -19.41 13.30 -0.76
C ALA A 41 -19.56 12.98 0.75
N GLU A 42 -20.05 11.80 1.12
CA GLU A 42 -20.08 11.33 2.50
C GLU A 42 -18.68 11.24 3.10
N LEU A 43 -17.71 10.65 2.38
CA LEU A 43 -16.31 10.57 2.82
C LEU A 43 -15.71 11.97 3.05
N GLN A 44 -15.98 12.91 2.15
CA GLN A 44 -15.54 14.30 2.31
C GLN A 44 -16.19 14.98 3.53
N ALA A 45 -17.47 14.69 3.81
CA ALA A 45 -18.17 15.22 4.97
C ALA A 45 -17.58 14.73 6.31
N LEU A 46 -16.92 13.57 6.32
CA LEU A 46 -16.13 13.09 7.47
C LEU A 46 -14.79 13.84 7.63
N GLY A 47 -14.47 14.77 6.73
CA GLY A 47 -13.17 15.48 6.72
C GLY A 47 -12.01 14.64 6.18
N VAL A 48 -12.31 13.51 5.53
CA VAL A 48 -11.31 12.53 5.07
C VAL A 48 -11.24 12.51 3.55
N ARG A 49 -10.03 12.37 3.01
CA ARG A 49 -9.76 12.31 1.57
C ARG A 49 -8.87 11.13 1.19
N LEU A 50 -8.82 10.14 2.05
CA LEU A 50 -7.98 8.95 1.90
C LEU A 50 -8.87 7.71 1.95
N VAL A 51 -8.43 6.66 1.31
CA VAL A 51 -9.00 5.32 1.45
C VAL A 51 -7.89 4.33 1.78
N PRO A 52 -8.20 3.24 2.51
CA PRO A 52 -9.49 2.82 3.01
C PRO A 52 -9.96 3.59 4.24
N VAL A 53 -11.28 3.79 4.34
CA VAL A 53 -11.94 4.29 5.56
C VAL A 53 -13.08 3.35 5.93
N VAL A 54 -13.18 3.03 7.20
CA VAL A 54 -14.31 2.29 7.77
C VAL A 54 -15.11 3.25 8.64
N ALA A 55 -16.40 3.37 8.41
CA ALA A 55 -17.25 4.30 9.15
C ALA A 55 -18.59 3.70 9.57
N ARG A 56 -19.08 4.18 10.72
CA ARG A 56 -20.45 3.93 11.21
C ARG A 56 -21.07 5.27 11.60
N GLY A 57 -21.76 5.89 10.66
CA GLY A 57 -22.22 7.28 10.82
C GLY A 57 -21.02 8.23 10.91
N PRO A 58 -20.97 9.13 11.91
CA PRO A 58 -19.89 10.10 12.06
C PRO A 58 -18.59 9.52 12.65
N VAL A 59 -18.63 8.29 13.18
CA VAL A 59 -17.47 7.61 13.77
C VAL A 59 -16.75 6.85 12.67
N TRP A 60 -15.46 7.10 12.52
CA TRP A 60 -14.67 6.46 11.47
C TRP A 60 -13.25 6.12 11.92
N ALA A 61 -12.62 5.22 11.19
CA ALA A 61 -11.22 4.84 11.33
C ALA A 61 -10.54 4.74 9.98
N ASN A 62 -9.23 5.02 9.94
CA ASN A 62 -8.41 4.65 8.79
C ASN A 62 -8.32 3.12 8.70
N GLY A 63 -8.66 2.55 7.56
CA GLY A 63 -8.67 1.10 7.37
C GLY A 63 -7.30 0.44 7.47
N ALA A 64 -6.22 1.21 7.48
CA ALA A 64 -4.87 0.66 7.68
C ALA A 64 -4.60 0.30 9.16
N VAL A 65 -5.40 0.77 10.12
CA VAL A 65 -5.25 0.51 11.56
C VAL A 65 -6.35 -0.41 12.04
N PHE A 66 -6.11 -1.70 12.06
CA PHE A 66 -7.14 -2.71 12.33
C PHE A 66 -7.71 -2.66 13.74
N ARG A 67 -6.94 -2.22 14.73
CA ARG A 67 -7.45 -1.96 16.09
C ARG A 67 -8.59 -0.94 16.06
N ASP A 68 -8.40 0.16 15.35
CA ASP A 68 -9.37 1.25 15.26
C ASP A 68 -10.57 0.84 14.38
N VAL A 69 -10.31 0.07 13.31
CA VAL A 69 -11.36 -0.55 12.49
C VAL A 69 -12.26 -1.46 13.32
N ALA A 70 -11.68 -2.33 14.14
CA ALA A 70 -12.44 -3.23 15.03
C ALA A 70 -13.29 -2.46 16.03
N GLN A 71 -12.78 -1.35 16.55
CA GLN A 71 -13.53 -0.47 17.45
C GLN A 71 -14.75 0.15 16.77
N VAL A 72 -14.59 0.68 15.56
CA VAL A 72 -15.71 1.24 14.77
C VAL A 72 -16.70 0.14 14.36
N ALA A 73 -16.20 -1.03 14.02
CA ALA A 73 -17.04 -2.18 13.64
C ALA A 73 -17.70 -2.86 14.84
N GLY A 74 -17.22 -2.67 16.07
CA GLY A 74 -17.83 -3.14 17.31
C GLY A 74 -17.49 -4.58 17.69
N PHE A 75 -16.27 -5.05 17.40
CA PHE A 75 -15.80 -6.37 17.82
C PHE A 75 -14.44 -6.29 18.55
N PRO A 76 -14.10 -7.28 19.41
CA PRO A 76 -12.81 -7.31 20.08
C PRO A 76 -11.66 -7.51 19.09
N TYR A 77 -10.60 -6.73 19.24
CA TYR A 77 -9.39 -6.88 18.43
C TYR A 77 -8.29 -7.60 19.22
N GLY A 78 -7.84 -8.72 18.69
CA GLY A 78 -6.63 -9.39 19.15
C GLY A 78 -5.50 -9.14 18.14
N ALA A 79 -4.50 -8.35 18.52
CA ALA A 79 -3.36 -8.11 17.65
C ALA A 79 -2.65 -9.42 17.30
N PRO A 80 -2.43 -9.74 16.04
CA PRO A 80 -1.64 -10.91 15.66
C PRO A 80 -0.19 -10.74 16.12
N LYS A 81 0.49 -11.88 16.34
CA LYS A 81 1.91 -11.83 16.63
C LYS A 81 2.67 -11.44 15.38
N MET A 82 3.33 -10.32 15.41
CA MET A 82 4.21 -9.88 14.32
C MET A 82 5.51 -10.69 14.28
N LEU A 83 6.10 -10.80 13.09
CA LEU A 83 7.47 -11.28 12.94
C LEU A 83 8.45 -10.38 13.72
N ALA A 84 9.53 -10.95 14.21
CA ALA A 84 10.63 -10.13 14.74
C ALA A 84 11.19 -9.20 13.65
N PRO A 85 11.67 -7.99 14.00
CA PRO A 85 12.18 -7.03 13.01
C PRO A 85 13.27 -7.58 12.09
N ALA A 86 14.13 -8.48 12.59
CA ALA A 86 15.14 -9.15 11.78
C ALA A 86 14.50 -10.00 10.67
N ALA A 87 13.52 -10.84 11.02
CA ALA A 87 12.83 -11.69 10.06
C ALA A 87 12.01 -10.85 9.05
N MET A 88 11.41 -9.73 9.49
CA MET A 88 10.75 -8.78 8.57
C MET A 88 11.72 -8.16 7.58
N THR A 89 12.91 -7.77 8.06
CA THR A 89 13.97 -7.23 7.20
C THR A 89 14.40 -8.23 6.13
N GLU A 90 14.58 -9.50 6.50
CA GLU A 90 14.88 -10.58 5.54
C GLU A 90 13.78 -10.70 4.48
N LYS A 91 12.50 -10.64 4.89
CA LYS A 91 11.36 -10.65 3.95
C LYS A 91 11.40 -9.45 3.00
N VAL A 92 11.65 -8.23 3.51
CA VAL A 92 11.76 -7.02 2.66
C VAL A 92 12.89 -7.16 1.64
N LEU A 93 14.06 -7.63 2.06
CA LEU A 93 15.19 -7.82 1.15
C LEU A 93 14.90 -8.87 0.07
N MET A 94 14.28 -9.99 0.45
CA MET A 94 13.82 -11.04 -0.48
C MET A 94 12.83 -10.49 -1.52
N ILE A 95 11.85 -9.68 -1.08
CA ILE A 95 10.85 -9.07 -1.94
C ILE A 95 11.52 -8.11 -2.94
N LEU A 96 12.47 -7.28 -2.48
CA LEU A 96 13.20 -6.36 -3.34
C LEU A 96 14.06 -7.10 -4.39
N ASP A 97 14.73 -8.19 -4.00
CA ASP A 97 15.51 -9.04 -4.90
C ASP A 97 14.60 -9.71 -5.95
N ALA A 98 13.42 -10.18 -5.55
CA ALA A 98 12.43 -10.76 -6.46
C ALA A 98 11.88 -9.71 -7.43
N ALA A 99 11.51 -8.53 -6.93
CA ALA A 99 11.00 -7.45 -7.78
C ALA A 99 12.02 -7.02 -8.85
N ALA A 100 13.32 -6.98 -8.51
CA ALA A 100 14.38 -6.70 -9.47
C ALA A 100 14.50 -7.79 -10.56
N ARG A 101 14.39 -9.08 -10.18
CA ARG A 101 14.34 -10.17 -11.15
C ARG A 101 13.15 -10.06 -12.10
N TYR A 102 11.97 -9.76 -11.56
CA TYR A 102 10.75 -9.63 -12.38
C TYR A 102 10.81 -8.40 -13.30
N LEU A 103 11.36 -7.28 -12.81
CA LEU A 103 11.59 -6.10 -13.66
C LEU A 103 12.44 -6.45 -14.88
N SER A 104 13.49 -7.28 -14.71
CA SER A 104 14.36 -7.66 -15.83
C SER A 104 13.62 -8.41 -16.94
N GLN A 105 12.51 -9.08 -16.62
CA GLN A 105 11.70 -9.87 -17.55
C GLN A 105 10.64 -9.03 -18.30
N ILE A 106 10.27 -7.85 -17.80
CA ILE A 106 9.30 -6.99 -18.48
C ILE A 106 9.92 -6.43 -19.76
N PRO A 107 9.34 -6.60 -20.95
CA PRO A 107 9.84 -5.96 -22.17
C PRO A 107 9.84 -4.44 -22.04
N ASP A 108 10.85 -3.78 -22.59
CA ASP A 108 11.01 -2.33 -22.43
C ASP A 108 9.87 -1.53 -23.04
N ASP A 109 9.36 -1.97 -24.18
CA ASP A 109 8.22 -1.41 -24.91
C ASP A 109 6.88 -1.65 -24.21
N ARG A 110 6.84 -2.51 -23.18
CA ARG A 110 5.63 -2.83 -22.41
C ARG A 110 5.57 -2.14 -21.03
N LEU A 111 6.62 -1.41 -20.64
CA LEU A 111 6.70 -0.77 -19.31
C LEU A 111 5.59 0.24 -19.02
N ASP A 112 5.08 0.89 -20.05
CA ASP A 112 4.04 1.92 -19.94
C ASP A 112 2.62 1.38 -20.13
N GLU A 113 2.47 0.07 -20.33
CA GLU A 113 1.15 -0.54 -20.33
C GLU A 113 0.49 -0.43 -18.95
N VAL A 114 -0.81 -0.21 -18.97
CA VAL A 114 -1.60 0.03 -17.78
C VAL A 114 -2.14 -1.29 -17.22
N LEU A 115 -2.07 -1.42 -15.90
CA LEU A 115 -2.64 -2.55 -15.18
C LEU A 115 -4.17 -2.58 -15.30
N PRO A 116 -4.76 -3.76 -15.49
CA PRO A 116 -6.20 -3.91 -15.40
C PRO A 116 -6.71 -3.48 -14.02
N GLY A 117 -7.78 -2.72 -14.00
CA GLY A 117 -8.44 -2.31 -12.76
C GLY A 117 -7.76 -1.16 -11.99
N ARG A 118 -6.65 -0.61 -12.51
CA ARG A 118 -6.03 0.61 -11.98
C ARG A 118 -5.19 1.29 -13.06
N PRO A 119 -5.29 2.62 -13.26
CA PRO A 119 -4.44 3.37 -14.20
C PRO A 119 -3.05 3.57 -13.60
N ARG A 120 -2.34 2.47 -13.43
CA ARG A 120 -0.95 2.43 -13.02
C ARG A 120 -0.21 1.59 -14.03
N SER A 121 0.81 2.17 -14.66
CA SER A 121 1.66 1.42 -15.57
C SER A 121 2.53 0.41 -14.83
N TYR A 122 3.09 -0.57 -15.57
CA TYR A 122 4.03 -1.53 -15.00
C TYR A 122 5.26 -0.82 -14.42
N ARG A 123 5.73 0.22 -15.10
CA ARG A 123 6.79 1.12 -14.60
C ARG A 123 6.46 1.69 -13.23
N GLN A 124 5.27 2.27 -13.09
CA GLN A 124 4.80 2.87 -11.83
C GLN A 124 4.62 1.81 -10.73
N LEU A 125 4.15 0.61 -11.08
CA LEU A 125 3.99 -0.48 -10.11
C LEU A 125 5.34 -0.93 -9.56
N VAL A 126 6.33 -1.16 -10.43
CA VAL A 126 7.66 -1.59 -10.01
C VAL A 126 8.38 -0.49 -9.20
N TYR A 127 8.29 0.76 -9.65
CA TYR A 127 8.80 1.89 -8.88
C TYR A 127 8.21 1.92 -7.46
N HIS A 128 6.90 1.75 -7.34
CA HIS A 128 6.21 1.75 -6.04
C HIS A 128 6.71 0.63 -5.11
N VAL A 129 6.97 -0.57 -5.64
CA VAL A 129 7.54 -1.66 -4.83
C VAL A 129 8.87 -1.27 -4.20
N PHE A 130 9.74 -0.58 -4.95
CA PHE A 130 11.03 -0.13 -4.45
C PHE A 130 10.93 1.11 -3.56
N ASP A 131 9.96 1.98 -3.82
CA ASP A 131 9.82 3.25 -3.12
C ASP A 131 9.23 3.09 -1.70
N ILE A 132 8.34 2.12 -1.48
CA ILE A 132 7.78 1.83 -0.16
C ILE A 132 8.89 1.60 0.90
N PRO A 133 9.89 0.72 0.70
CA PRO A 133 11.00 0.55 1.63
C PRO A 133 11.90 1.79 1.72
N LYS A 134 12.04 2.55 0.63
CA LYS A 134 12.80 3.81 0.66
C LYS A 134 12.15 4.84 1.58
N VAL A 135 10.83 4.98 1.55
CA VAL A 135 10.09 5.88 2.45
C VAL A 135 10.26 5.47 3.93
N PHE A 136 10.27 4.15 4.21
CA PHE A 136 10.60 3.64 5.54
C PHE A 136 12.03 4.04 5.95
N LEU A 137 13.01 3.88 5.07
CA LEU A 137 14.40 4.27 5.34
C LEU A 137 14.55 5.77 5.60
N ASP A 138 13.86 6.61 4.85
CA ASP A 138 13.88 8.07 5.09
C ASP A 138 13.34 8.41 6.47
N ARG A 139 12.32 7.69 6.94
CA ARG A 139 11.77 7.86 8.28
C ARG A 139 12.78 7.48 9.36
N VAL A 140 13.44 6.31 9.24
CA VAL A 140 14.33 5.81 10.30
C VAL A 140 15.73 6.39 10.28
N GLU A 141 16.22 6.89 9.16
CA GLU A 141 17.56 7.46 9.01
C GLU A 141 17.58 8.99 9.13
N HIS A 142 16.50 9.65 8.74
CA HIS A 142 16.45 11.11 8.61
C HIS A 142 15.26 11.75 9.33
N ASP A 143 14.45 10.97 10.07
CA ASP A 143 13.21 11.44 10.71
C ASP A 143 12.25 12.14 9.72
N ALA A 144 12.30 11.73 8.45
CA ALA A 144 11.47 12.30 7.42
C ALA A 144 9.98 11.98 7.69
N PRO A 145 9.06 12.92 7.38
CA PRO A 145 7.64 12.66 7.56
C PRO A 145 7.14 11.51 6.69
N TYR A 146 6.46 10.53 7.31
CA TYR A 146 5.83 9.42 6.62
C TYR A 146 4.43 9.83 6.14
N THR A 147 4.39 10.65 5.10
CA THR A 147 3.15 11.26 4.59
C THR A 147 2.47 10.39 3.54
N TYR A 148 1.22 10.70 3.27
CA TYR A 148 0.48 10.08 2.16
C TYR A 148 1.13 10.40 0.81
N GLU A 149 1.61 11.62 0.64
CA GLU A 149 2.30 12.08 -0.56
C GLU A 149 3.57 11.28 -0.84
N ALA A 150 4.36 11.00 0.21
CA ALA A 150 5.54 10.15 0.09
C ALA A 150 5.18 8.73 -0.40
N LEU A 151 4.07 8.17 0.10
CA LEU A 151 3.63 6.82 -0.28
C LEU A 151 2.82 6.75 -1.59
N LYS A 152 2.46 7.87 -2.19
CA LYS A 152 1.89 7.86 -3.56
C LYS A 152 2.89 7.32 -4.57
N SER A 153 4.18 7.43 -4.27
CA SER A 153 5.26 7.00 -5.16
C SER A 153 5.07 7.56 -6.57
N ILE A 154 4.93 8.88 -6.63
CA ILE A 154 4.85 9.57 -7.92
C ILE A 154 6.15 9.30 -8.66
N LEU A 155 6.03 8.75 -9.86
CA LEU A 155 7.19 8.39 -10.67
C LEU A 155 7.97 9.67 -11.04
N PRO A 156 9.24 9.80 -10.61
CA PRO A 156 10.05 10.95 -10.96
C PRO A 156 10.30 11.03 -12.47
N PRO A 157 10.41 12.23 -13.05
CA PRO A 157 10.62 12.38 -14.48
C PRO A 157 11.85 11.69 -15.06
N GLU A 158 12.87 11.48 -14.20
CA GLU A 158 14.12 10.80 -14.56
C GLU A 158 13.97 9.27 -14.60
N MET A 159 12.92 8.69 -14.09
CA MET A 159 12.68 7.23 -14.11
C MET A 159 12.08 6.79 -15.45
N VAL A 160 12.85 6.93 -16.51
CA VAL A 160 12.37 6.74 -17.90
C VAL A 160 12.58 5.29 -18.38
N SER A 161 13.70 4.69 -18.03
CA SER A 161 14.11 3.37 -18.53
C SER A 161 13.98 2.27 -17.48
N LYS A 162 14.04 1.03 -17.93
CA LYS A 162 14.19 -0.14 -17.04
C LYS A 162 15.46 -0.05 -16.18
N ASP A 163 16.54 0.46 -16.78
CA ASP A 163 17.83 0.60 -16.09
C ASP A 163 17.78 1.62 -14.95
N ASP A 164 17.01 2.70 -15.11
CA ASP A 164 16.77 3.68 -14.04
C ASP A 164 16.05 3.02 -12.86
N LEU A 165 14.97 2.29 -13.13
CA LEU A 165 14.23 1.54 -12.11
C LEU A 165 15.11 0.47 -11.44
N MET A 166 15.91 -0.26 -12.23
CA MET A 166 16.81 -1.29 -11.70
C MET A 166 17.87 -0.68 -10.80
N THR A 167 18.45 0.44 -11.20
CA THR A 167 19.43 1.19 -10.41
C THR A 167 18.80 1.67 -9.09
N TYR A 168 17.62 2.25 -9.16
CA TYR A 168 16.87 2.70 -7.99
C TYR A 168 16.54 1.55 -7.02
N GLY A 169 16.02 0.44 -7.56
CA GLY A 169 15.67 -0.74 -6.76
C GLY A 169 16.88 -1.36 -6.06
N ARG A 170 18.00 -1.51 -6.78
CA ARG A 170 19.25 -2.03 -6.21
C ARG A 170 19.83 -1.10 -5.15
N ALA A 171 19.77 0.21 -5.38
CA ALA A 171 20.22 1.20 -4.39
C ALA A 171 19.36 1.15 -3.12
N THR A 172 18.04 1.08 -3.26
CA THR A 172 17.12 0.94 -2.12
C THR A 172 17.39 -0.36 -1.34
N ARG A 173 17.55 -1.47 -2.04
CA ARG A 173 17.86 -2.77 -1.43
C ARG A 173 19.19 -2.73 -0.66
N ALA A 174 20.25 -2.18 -1.25
CA ALA A 174 21.55 -2.06 -0.62
C ALA A 174 21.50 -1.13 0.61
N ARG A 175 20.79 0.00 0.50
CA ARG A 175 20.57 0.94 1.61
C ARG A 175 19.80 0.28 2.76
N PHE A 176 18.78 -0.53 2.45
CA PHE A 176 18.00 -1.25 3.47
C PHE A 176 18.87 -2.26 4.24
N ALA A 177 19.67 -3.04 3.55
CA ALA A 177 20.61 -3.97 4.16
C ALA A 177 21.64 -3.26 5.04
N ALA A 178 22.26 -2.19 4.52
CA ALA A 178 23.24 -1.40 5.25
C ALA A 178 22.65 -0.70 6.49
N TRP A 179 21.41 -0.21 6.41
CA TRP A 179 20.70 0.33 7.56
C TRP A 179 20.51 -0.74 8.64
N TRP A 180 20.07 -1.93 8.24
CA TRP A 180 19.83 -3.02 9.19
C TRP A 180 21.13 -3.43 9.90
N GLU A 181 22.22 -3.62 9.17
CA GLU A 181 23.54 -3.98 9.73
C GLU A 181 24.05 -2.91 10.71
N ARG A 182 23.84 -1.63 10.39
CA ARG A 182 24.37 -0.51 11.18
C ARG A 182 23.50 -0.20 12.40
N ALA A 183 22.20 -0.22 12.27
CA ALA A 183 21.27 0.33 13.25
C ALA A 183 20.08 -0.58 13.60
N GLY A 184 19.77 -1.58 12.79
CA GLY A 184 18.55 -2.38 12.93
C GLY A 184 18.39 -3.02 14.29
N ALA A 185 19.42 -3.67 14.81
CA ALA A 185 19.39 -4.35 16.11
C ALA A 185 19.28 -3.38 17.30
N SER A 186 19.66 -2.11 17.16
CA SER A 186 19.59 -1.09 18.21
C SER A 186 18.38 -0.15 18.06
N THR A 187 17.59 -0.30 17.00
CA THR A 187 16.40 0.51 16.76
C THR A 187 15.29 0.12 17.76
N ASP A 188 14.73 1.12 18.43
CA ASP A 188 13.52 0.91 19.26
C ASP A 188 12.30 0.82 18.34
N PHE A 189 11.84 -0.40 18.07
CA PHE A 189 10.66 -0.65 17.27
C PHE A 189 9.33 -0.36 17.97
N ASN A 190 9.34 -0.09 19.29
CA ASN A 190 8.15 0.32 20.02
C ASN A 190 7.92 1.84 19.97
N GLN A 191 8.88 2.61 19.46
CA GLN A 191 8.70 4.05 19.29
C GLN A 191 7.55 4.36 18.30
N PRO A 192 6.93 5.57 18.40
CA PRO A 192 5.89 6.00 17.48
C PRO A 192 6.35 5.97 16.02
N GLY A 193 5.52 5.42 15.15
CA GLY A 193 5.77 5.37 13.70
C GLY A 193 5.72 6.76 13.04
N ASN A 194 4.94 7.70 13.62
CA ASN A 194 4.71 9.04 13.07
C ASN A 194 4.25 9.01 11.61
N VAL A 195 3.19 8.28 11.37
CA VAL A 195 2.62 8.06 10.02
C VAL A 195 1.29 8.77 9.86
N TYR A 196 0.89 9.04 8.62
CA TYR A 196 -0.34 9.77 8.30
C TYR A 196 -1.63 9.01 8.59
N TYR A 197 -1.56 7.67 8.76
CA TYR A 197 -2.77 6.84 8.85
C TYR A 197 -3.20 6.47 10.29
N GLY A 198 -2.42 6.85 11.30
CA GLY A 198 -2.82 6.66 12.71
C GLY A 198 -1.66 6.41 13.67
N ASP A 199 -2.03 6.13 14.91
CA ASP A 199 -1.08 5.85 15.99
C ASP A 199 -0.62 4.39 15.93
N VAL A 200 0.54 4.17 15.38
CA VAL A 200 1.18 2.85 15.23
C VAL A 200 2.63 2.90 15.67
N THR A 201 3.18 1.77 16.02
CA THR A 201 4.60 1.63 16.34
C THR A 201 5.45 1.56 15.08
N LEU A 202 6.74 1.84 15.19
CA LEU A 202 7.69 1.65 14.09
C LEU A 202 7.73 0.17 13.63
N HIS A 203 7.45 -0.78 14.53
CA HIS A 203 7.33 -2.20 14.18
C HIS A 203 6.17 -2.46 13.21
N GLU A 204 5.02 -1.87 13.47
CA GLU A 204 3.85 -1.94 12.56
C GLU A 204 4.13 -1.25 11.22
N VAL A 205 4.94 -0.18 11.21
CA VAL A 205 5.38 0.46 9.96
C VAL A 205 6.30 -0.45 9.15
N LEU A 206 7.24 -1.16 9.81
CA LEU A 206 8.09 -2.14 9.14
C LEU A 206 7.28 -3.33 8.60
N GLU A 207 6.32 -3.84 9.38
CA GLU A 207 5.39 -4.89 8.92
C GLU A 207 4.62 -4.44 7.69
N ARG A 208 4.08 -3.20 7.72
CA ARG A 208 3.37 -2.63 6.58
C ARG A 208 4.29 -2.50 5.36
N THR A 209 5.53 -2.08 5.55
CA THR A 209 6.52 -1.99 4.47
C THR A 209 6.71 -3.34 3.79
N GLY A 210 6.85 -4.42 4.56
CA GLY A 210 7.02 -5.79 4.03
C GLY A 210 5.79 -6.27 3.26
N TRP A 211 4.62 -6.29 3.91
CA TRP A 211 3.43 -6.84 3.26
C TRP A 211 2.94 -5.99 2.07
N HIS A 212 3.11 -4.66 2.11
CA HIS A 212 2.65 -3.78 1.04
C HIS A 212 3.51 -3.95 -0.22
N SER A 213 4.84 -3.96 -0.09
CA SER A 213 5.73 -4.29 -1.21
C SER A 213 5.53 -5.72 -1.70
N GLY A 214 5.33 -6.67 -0.78
CA GLY A 214 5.02 -8.06 -1.10
C GLY A 214 3.74 -8.22 -1.92
N GLN A 215 2.67 -7.52 -1.56
CA GLN A 215 1.41 -7.55 -2.30
C GLN A 215 1.58 -7.03 -3.73
N HIS A 216 2.31 -5.93 -3.91
CA HIS A 216 2.58 -5.42 -5.25
C HIS A 216 3.51 -6.34 -6.05
N THR A 217 4.41 -7.06 -5.39
CA THR A 217 5.23 -8.08 -6.04
C THR A 217 4.38 -9.27 -6.52
N ARG A 218 3.37 -9.72 -5.75
CA ARG A 218 2.37 -10.70 -6.21
C ARG A 218 1.61 -10.20 -7.44
N GLN A 219 1.30 -8.91 -7.49
CA GLN A 219 0.67 -8.28 -8.66
C GLN A 219 1.59 -8.30 -9.90
N ILE A 220 2.90 -8.10 -9.72
CA ILE A 220 3.87 -8.22 -10.83
C ILE A 220 3.92 -9.67 -11.34
N ILE A 221 3.93 -10.67 -10.46
CA ILE A 221 3.88 -12.09 -10.84
C ILE A 221 2.64 -12.38 -11.69
N LEU A 222 1.48 -11.93 -11.23
CA LEU A 222 0.21 -12.11 -11.95
C LEU A 222 0.24 -11.43 -13.32
N MET A 223 0.74 -10.21 -13.38
CA MET A 223 0.89 -9.44 -14.62
C MET A 223 1.80 -10.15 -15.62
N LEU A 224 2.98 -10.63 -15.18
CA LEU A 224 3.90 -11.36 -16.05
C LEU A 224 3.21 -12.58 -16.67
N ARG A 225 2.52 -13.36 -15.87
CA ARG A 225 1.82 -14.56 -16.35
C ARG A 225 0.63 -14.25 -17.24
N GLU A 226 -0.30 -13.44 -16.77
CA GLU A 226 -1.60 -13.28 -17.42
C GLU A 226 -1.61 -12.24 -18.55
N LYS A 227 -0.76 -11.22 -18.46
CA LYS A 227 -0.76 -10.11 -19.42
C LYS A 227 0.40 -10.17 -20.39
N LEU A 228 1.55 -10.65 -19.94
CA LEU A 228 2.74 -10.73 -20.78
C LEU A 228 3.02 -12.15 -21.29
N GLY A 229 2.37 -13.18 -20.72
CA GLY A 229 2.64 -14.58 -21.07
C GLY A 229 4.05 -15.04 -20.68
N ILE A 230 4.64 -14.39 -19.68
CA ILE A 230 6.01 -14.66 -19.21
C ILE A 230 5.92 -15.37 -17.86
N GLU A 231 6.55 -16.55 -17.75
CA GLU A 231 6.70 -17.20 -16.45
C GLU A 231 7.77 -16.46 -15.64
N PRO A 232 7.43 -16.01 -14.41
CA PRO A 232 8.41 -15.32 -13.57
C PRO A 232 9.59 -16.20 -13.19
N ASP A 233 10.79 -15.67 -13.23
CA ASP A 233 11.99 -16.35 -12.77
C ASP A 233 12.01 -16.44 -11.24
N GLY A 234 12.01 -17.67 -10.71
CA GLY A 234 11.97 -17.93 -9.27
C GLY A 234 10.81 -17.21 -8.57
N PRO A 235 9.53 -17.50 -8.95
CA PRO A 235 8.39 -16.77 -8.41
C PRO A 235 8.25 -17.00 -6.90
N LEU A 236 8.02 -15.90 -6.17
CA LEU A 236 7.63 -16.00 -4.78
C LEU A 236 6.27 -16.70 -4.67
N VAL A 237 6.17 -17.60 -3.71
CA VAL A 237 4.97 -18.37 -3.38
C VAL A 237 4.41 -17.93 -2.02
N ASP A 238 3.20 -18.36 -1.68
CA ASP A 238 2.53 -17.92 -0.44
C ASP A 238 3.40 -18.16 0.80
N GLY A 239 4.13 -19.27 0.89
CA GLY A 239 5.05 -19.57 2.00
C GLY A 239 6.20 -18.57 2.17
N ASP A 240 6.60 -17.88 1.11
CA ASP A 240 7.63 -16.84 1.19
C ASP A 240 7.14 -15.61 1.97
N PHE A 241 5.83 -15.42 2.06
CA PHE A 241 5.19 -14.33 2.79
C PHE A 241 4.73 -14.73 4.19
N ASP A 242 4.99 -15.95 4.64
CA ASP A 242 4.57 -16.45 5.96
C ASP A 242 5.00 -15.48 7.08
N GLY A 243 4.03 -15.17 7.94
CA GLY A 243 4.19 -14.23 9.04
C GLY A 243 3.97 -12.75 8.68
N LEU A 244 3.89 -12.40 7.39
CA LEU A 244 3.39 -11.10 6.95
C LEU A 244 1.86 -11.14 6.82
N PRO A 245 1.14 -10.08 7.23
CA PRO A 245 -0.31 -10.05 7.14
C PRO A 245 -0.78 -9.74 5.71
N MET A 246 -0.50 -10.66 4.79
CA MET A 246 -0.87 -10.51 3.39
C MET A 246 -2.39 -10.53 3.18
N PRO A 247 -2.93 -9.76 2.22
CA PRO A 247 -4.27 -10.02 1.70
C PRO A 247 -4.36 -11.44 1.13
N LYS A 248 -5.52 -12.08 1.26
CA LYS A 248 -5.76 -13.41 0.68
C LYS A 248 -5.74 -13.35 -0.85
N ASN A 249 -6.39 -12.32 -1.39
CA ASN A 249 -6.47 -12.10 -2.84
C ASN A 249 -5.36 -11.17 -3.33
N VAL A 250 -4.98 -11.32 -4.60
CA VAL A 250 -4.02 -10.42 -5.27
C VAL A 250 -4.71 -9.13 -5.71
N TRP A 251 -5.97 -9.24 -6.15
CA TRP A 251 -6.83 -8.15 -6.59
C TRP A 251 -8.16 -8.17 -5.86
N ASP A 252 -8.80 -6.99 -5.81
CA ASP A 252 -10.17 -6.86 -5.37
C ASP A 252 -11.13 -7.35 -6.47
N ASN A 253 -11.90 -8.38 -6.17
CA ASN A 253 -12.84 -8.98 -7.11
C ASN A 253 -14.19 -8.26 -7.20
N GLU A 254 -14.41 -7.32 -6.33
CA GLU A 254 -15.59 -6.46 -6.37
C GLU A 254 -15.52 -5.44 -7.49
N ARG A 255 -15.13 -5.59 -8.67
CA ARG A 255 -14.88 -4.66 -9.46
C ARG A 255 -15.32 -4.19 -10.45
N SER A 256 -15.64 -3.39 -10.94
CA SER A 256 -15.46 -2.99 -12.26
C SER A 256 -14.72 -1.71 -12.39
N PHE A 257 -13.94 -1.60 -13.35
CA PHE A 257 -13.13 -0.49 -13.65
C PHE A 257 -13.48 -0.07 -15.07
N ASP A 258 -14.15 1.05 -15.18
CA ASP A 258 -14.30 1.76 -16.44
C ASP A 258 -13.07 2.67 -16.57
N GLU A 259 -12.14 2.30 -17.45
CA GLU A 259 -10.89 3.02 -17.66
C GLU A 259 -11.13 4.48 -18.07
N ALA A 260 -12.19 4.76 -18.85
CA ALA A 260 -12.52 6.11 -19.29
C ALA A 260 -13.06 6.95 -18.12
N ALA A 261 -13.97 6.41 -17.34
CA ALA A 261 -14.52 7.11 -16.17
C ALA A 261 -13.45 7.35 -15.10
N TYR A 262 -12.47 6.46 -14.98
CA TYR A 262 -11.36 6.64 -14.04
C TYR A 262 -10.39 7.73 -14.50
N ALA A 263 -10.06 7.83 -15.77
CA ALA A 263 -9.14 8.84 -16.27
C ALA A 263 -9.66 10.25 -15.97
N ASP A 264 -10.94 10.52 -16.23
CA ASP A 264 -11.58 11.80 -15.91
C ASP A 264 -11.59 12.10 -14.39
N ARG A 265 -11.82 11.08 -13.55
CA ARG A 265 -11.87 11.25 -12.10
C ARG A 265 -10.49 11.30 -11.44
N ALA A 266 -9.50 10.60 -11.99
CA ALA A 266 -8.13 10.64 -11.49
C ALA A 266 -7.52 12.04 -11.65
N GLU A 267 -7.82 12.74 -12.74
CA GLU A 267 -7.45 14.15 -12.90
C GLU A 267 -8.14 15.04 -11.89
N THR A 268 -9.43 14.85 -11.65
CA THR A 268 -10.22 15.58 -10.64
C THR A 268 -9.68 15.33 -9.22
N TRP A 269 -9.28 14.10 -8.90
CA TRP A 269 -8.64 13.74 -7.63
C TRP A 269 -7.24 14.38 -7.50
N ALA A 270 -6.44 14.34 -8.54
CA ALA A 270 -5.11 14.96 -8.55
C ALA A 270 -5.18 16.48 -8.35
N VAL A 271 -6.10 17.15 -9.03
CA VAL A 271 -6.34 18.60 -8.91
C VAL A 271 -6.88 18.97 -7.52
N SER A 272 -7.76 18.15 -6.94
CA SER A 272 -8.30 18.36 -5.59
C SER A 272 -7.24 18.23 -4.49
N TYR A 273 -6.18 17.44 -4.73
CA TYR A 273 -5.07 17.27 -3.79
C TYR A 273 -4.05 18.40 -3.81
N THR A 274 -3.91 19.12 -4.90
CA THR A 274 -2.89 20.19 -5.04
C THR A 274 -3.29 21.52 -4.39
N HIS A 275 -4.54 21.71 -4.01
CA HIS A 275 -5.06 23.00 -3.54
C HIS A 275 -5.49 23.08 -2.08
N LEU A 276 -5.19 22.08 -1.24
CA LEU A 276 -5.64 22.09 0.16
C LEU A 276 -4.49 21.84 1.13
N THR A 277 -4.02 22.91 1.72
CA THR A 277 -3.28 22.90 3.00
C THR A 277 -4.15 22.19 4.05
N LEU A 278 -3.61 21.13 4.67
CA LEU A 278 -4.24 20.40 5.76
C LEU A 278 -4.55 21.39 6.90
N PRO A 279 -5.76 21.40 7.47
CA PRO A 279 -5.97 21.98 8.77
C PRO A 279 -5.21 21.11 9.79
N THR A 280 -4.42 21.75 10.61
CA THR A 280 -3.76 21.17 11.77
C THR A 280 -4.80 20.47 12.62
N ILE A 281 -4.62 19.17 12.88
CA ILE A 281 -5.47 18.43 13.84
C ILE A 281 -5.18 19.02 15.21
N VAL A 282 -6.11 19.79 15.72
CA VAL A 282 -6.12 20.17 17.13
C VAL A 282 -6.80 19.02 17.86
N SER A 283 -6.01 18.26 18.63
CA SER A 283 -6.53 17.31 19.61
C SER A 283 -7.33 18.06 20.67
N VAL A 284 -8.58 17.64 20.89
CA VAL A 284 -9.35 17.94 22.09
C VAL A 284 -9.52 16.65 22.85
#